data_6b4ed39ec5688ba4b2cc74d3e0de7f21
#
_entry.id   6b4ed39ec5688ba4b2cc74d3e0de7f21
#
_cell.length_a   1.000
_cell.length_b   1.000
_cell.length_c   1.000
_cell.angle_alpha   90.00
_cell.angle_beta   90.00
_cell.angle_gamma   90.00
#
_symmetry.space_group_name_H-M   'P 1'
#
loop_
_entity.id
_entity.type
_entity.pdbx_description
1 polymer ?
#
loop_
_entity_poly.entity_id
_entity_poly.type
_entity_poly.pdbx_seq_one_letter_code
_entity_poly.pdbx_strand_id
1 'polypeptide(L)'
;DLAEHHIWMTKLNKQQFYHEVGQAKDGRFTEEGYHLLADHALDVYHGKEDYWKQLLVSGIQTLAADAKAAGLPLATTECWGITDYKDFPMLPWGWVKDLCALGVETACQTGQWALMATSNFAAPQFCGMWRDIAWHQRLTTMIHEAPLPPEAEKTALGRTMRWE
;
A
#
# COMPACT_ATOMS: atom_id res chain seq x y z
N ASP A 1 -0.88 -11.28 19.38
CA ASP A 1 -0.12 -11.47 18.14
C ASP A 1 -0.91 -10.86 17.00
N LEU A 2 -0.23 -10.35 15.98
CA LEU A 2 -0.84 -9.80 14.78
C LEU A 2 -0.12 -10.34 13.53
N ALA A 3 -0.82 -10.34 12.39
CA ALA A 3 -0.25 -10.73 11.11
C ALA A 3 0.23 -9.50 10.37
N GLU A 4 1.53 -9.42 10.08
CA GLU A 4 2.10 -8.37 9.27
C GLU A 4 2.18 -8.82 7.82
N HIS A 5 1.69 -7.98 6.90
CA HIS A 5 1.69 -8.29 5.47
C HIS A 5 1.90 -7.05 4.62
N HIS A 6 2.86 -7.13 3.70
CA HIS A 6 3.09 -6.09 2.70
C HIS A 6 2.19 -6.33 1.48
N ILE A 7 1.35 -5.37 1.14
CA ILE A 7 0.50 -5.46 -0.04
C ILE A 7 0.77 -4.29 -1.00
N TRP A 8 1.13 -4.65 -2.24
CA TRP A 8 1.48 -3.71 -3.29
C TRP A 8 0.72 -4.04 -4.56
N MET A 9 -0.02 -3.09 -5.11
CA MET A 9 -0.75 -3.28 -6.38
C MET A 9 0.17 -3.89 -7.45
N THR A 10 1.37 -3.35 -7.61
CA THR A 10 2.32 -3.77 -8.63
C THR A 10 2.87 -5.19 -8.46
N LYS A 11 2.76 -5.77 -7.27
CA LYS A 11 3.18 -7.15 -6.98
C LYS A 11 2.06 -8.17 -7.08
N LEU A 12 0.81 -7.73 -7.13
CA LEU A 12 -0.33 -8.62 -7.27
C LEU A 12 -0.38 -9.28 -8.66
N ASN A 13 -1.19 -10.31 -8.78
CA ASN A 13 -1.36 -11.09 -10.00
C ASN A 13 -0.03 -11.44 -10.69
N LYS A 14 0.90 -12.07 -9.94
CA LYS A 14 2.23 -12.48 -10.44
C LYS A 14 3.05 -11.32 -11.01
N GLN A 15 2.91 -10.13 -10.44
CA GLN A 15 3.63 -8.92 -10.85
C GLN A 15 3.24 -8.45 -12.28
N GLN A 16 1.99 -8.66 -12.66
CA GLN A 16 1.50 -8.31 -14.01
C GLN A 16 1.84 -6.88 -14.41
N PHE A 17 1.73 -5.91 -13.46
CA PHE A 17 2.06 -4.51 -13.74
C PHE A 17 3.49 -4.34 -14.26
N TYR A 18 4.47 -4.96 -13.61
CA TYR A 18 5.86 -4.88 -14.04
C TYR A 18 6.10 -5.57 -15.38
N HIS A 19 5.41 -6.66 -15.65
CA HIS A 19 5.49 -7.30 -16.96
C HIS A 19 4.94 -6.39 -18.07
N GLU A 20 3.83 -5.69 -17.83
CA GLU A 20 3.25 -4.77 -18.80
C GLU A 20 4.07 -3.51 -19.02
N VAL A 21 4.78 -3.05 -17.99
CA VAL A 21 5.79 -1.97 -18.11
C VAL A 21 7.02 -2.41 -18.91
N GLY A 22 7.23 -3.71 -19.08
CA GLY A 22 8.42 -4.27 -19.74
C GLY A 22 9.58 -4.55 -18.80
N GLN A 23 9.39 -4.38 -17.49
CA GLN A 23 10.44 -4.60 -16.51
C GLN A 23 10.54 -6.09 -16.16
N ALA A 24 11.62 -6.74 -16.56
CA ALA A 24 11.90 -8.11 -16.16
C ALA A 24 12.26 -8.19 -14.67
N LYS A 25 11.98 -9.33 -14.02
CA LYS A 25 12.24 -9.56 -12.61
C LYS A 25 13.68 -9.25 -12.21
N ASP A 26 14.65 -9.60 -13.04
CA ASP A 26 16.08 -9.42 -12.78
C ASP A 26 16.56 -7.99 -13.13
N GLY A 27 15.75 -7.20 -13.82
CA GLY A 27 16.03 -5.79 -14.17
C GLY A 27 15.51 -4.78 -13.15
N ARG A 28 14.83 -5.22 -12.10
CA ARG A 28 14.39 -4.34 -11.02
C ARG A 28 15.59 -3.73 -10.30
N PHE A 29 15.50 -2.44 -10.00
CA PHE A 29 16.57 -1.65 -9.36
C PHE A 29 17.83 -1.43 -10.22
N THR A 30 17.77 -1.70 -11.51
CA THR A 30 18.77 -1.30 -12.49
C THR A 30 18.41 0.06 -13.11
N GLU A 31 19.38 0.75 -13.71
CA GLU A 31 19.15 1.99 -14.43
C GLU A 31 18.11 1.80 -15.54
N GLU A 32 18.25 0.74 -16.34
CA GLU A 32 17.28 0.38 -17.38
C GLU A 32 15.87 0.15 -16.80
N GLY A 33 15.76 -0.56 -15.68
CA GLY A 33 14.48 -0.80 -15.01
C GLY A 33 13.81 0.50 -14.56
N TYR A 34 14.55 1.49 -14.09
CA TYR A 34 14.01 2.81 -13.75
C TYR A 34 13.57 3.59 -14.99
N HIS A 35 14.30 3.52 -16.09
CA HIS A 35 13.88 4.13 -17.35
C HIS A 35 12.58 3.52 -17.86
N LEU A 36 12.44 2.21 -17.84
CA LEU A 36 11.19 1.52 -18.21
C LEU A 36 10.01 1.98 -17.35
N LEU A 37 10.20 2.09 -16.03
CA LEU A 37 9.16 2.63 -15.15
C LEU A 37 8.85 4.10 -15.45
N ALA A 38 9.86 4.93 -15.66
CA ALA A 38 9.67 6.35 -15.97
C ALA A 38 8.89 6.55 -17.27
N ASP A 39 9.20 5.75 -18.29
CA ASP A 39 8.65 5.91 -19.64
C ASP A 39 7.26 5.27 -19.79
N HIS A 40 6.96 4.20 -19.07
CA HIS A 40 5.78 3.37 -19.36
C HIS A 40 4.79 3.19 -18.20
N ALA A 41 5.22 3.36 -16.95
CA ALA A 41 4.35 3.02 -15.80
C ALA A 41 3.05 3.82 -15.78
N LEU A 42 3.10 5.11 -16.12
CA LEU A 42 1.91 5.97 -16.12
C LEU A 42 0.92 5.54 -17.20
N ASP A 43 1.38 5.24 -18.40
CA ASP A 43 0.53 4.81 -19.52
C ASP A 43 -0.08 3.44 -19.25
N VAL A 44 0.69 2.50 -18.71
CA VAL A 44 0.19 1.17 -18.30
C VAL A 44 -0.88 1.33 -17.22
N TYR A 45 -0.66 2.22 -16.24
CA TYR A 45 -1.65 2.46 -15.21
C TYR A 45 -2.95 3.03 -15.80
N HIS A 46 -2.88 4.14 -16.52
CA HIS A 46 -4.06 4.80 -17.09
C HIS A 46 -4.76 3.96 -18.16
N GLY A 47 -4.03 3.13 -18.89
CA GLY A 47 -4.62 2.21 -19.87
C GLY A 47 -5.59 1.19 -19.26
N LYS A 48 -5.47 0.89 -17.96
CA LYS A 48 -6.30 -0.08 -17.23
C LYS A 48 -6.56 0.36 -15.78
N GLU A 49 -6.80 1.61 -15.54
CA GLU A 49 -6.87 2.19 -14.19
C GLU A 49 -7.85 1.45 -13.27
N ASP A 50 -9.07 1.21 -13.76
CA ASP A 50 -10.11 0.52 -12.99
C ASP A 50 -9.68 -0.92 -12.63
N TYR A 51 -8.99 -1.60 -13.55
CA TYR A 51 -8.46 -2.94 -13.29
C TYR A 51 -7.41 -2.93 -12.17
N TRP A 52 -6.46 -2.00 -12.21
CA TRP A 52 -5.42 -1.91 -11.19
C TRP A 52 -5.98 -1.54 -9.82
N LYS A 53 -6.93 -0.61 -9.79
CA LYS A 53 -7.64 -0.25 -8.57
C LYS A 53 -8.41 -1.44 -7.99
N GLN A 54 -9.18 -2.13 -8.82
CA GLN A 54 -9.94 -3.30 -8.39
C GLN A 54 -9.03 -4.45 -7.92
N LEU A 55 -7.88 -4.64 -8.56
CA LEU A 55 -6.88 -5.63 -8.15
C LEU A 55 -6.38 -5.35 -6.73
N LEU A 56 -6.04 -4.10 -6.43
CA LEU A 56 -5.63 -3.68 -5.08
C LEU A 56 -6.75 -3.90 -4.05
N VAL A 57 -7.95 -3.40 -4.34
CA VAL A 57 -9.13 -3.53 -3.47
C VAL A 57 -9.41 -4.99 -3.14
N SER A 58 -9.47 -5.85 -4.17
CA SER A 58 -9.73 -7.28 -4.00
C SER A 58 -8.63 -7.97 -3.17
N GLY A 59 -7.37 -7.59 -3.37
CA GLY A 59 -6.26 -8.12 -2.58
C GLY A 59 -6.37 -7.76 -1.11
N ILE A 60 -6.70 -6.50 -0.79
CA ILE A 60 -6.92 -6.03 0.58
C ILE A 60 -8.10 -6.76 1.24
N GLN A 61 -9.22 -6.87 0.54
CA GLN A 61 -10.42 -7.54 1.06
C GLN A 61 -10.18 -9.04 1.32
N THR A 62 -9.47 -9.72 0.41
CA THR A 62 -9.11 -11.13 0.59
C THR A 62 -8.23 -11.31 1.82
N LEU A 63 -7.18 -10.50 1.96
CA LEU A 63 -6.29 -10.55 3.12
C LEU A 63 -7.03 -10.29 4.43
N ALA A 64 -7.95 -9.33 4.43
CA ALA A 64 -8.78 -9.04 5.61
C ALA A 64 -9.68 -10.22 5.98
N ALA A 65 -10.30 -10.87 4.99
CA ALA A 65 -11.14 -12.05 5.21
C ALA A 65 -10.34 -13.23 5.78
N ASP A 66 -9.14 -13.49 5.24
CA ASP A 66 -8.26 -14.55 5.69
C ASP A 66 -7.77 -14.30 7.13
N ALA A 67 -7.37 -13.07 7.45
CA ALA A 67 -6.94 -12.69 8.79
C ALA A 67 -8.08 -12.81 9.81
N LYS A 68 -9.28 -12.36 9.43
CA LYS A 68 -10.48 -12.50 10.25
C LYS A 68 -10.81 -13.97 10.54
N ALA A 69 -10.73 -14.84 9.52
CA ALA A 69 -10.94 -16.27 9.68
C ALA A 69 -9.88 -16.92 10.60
N ALA A 70 -8.66 -16.39 10.60
CA ALA A 70 -7.58 -16.82 11.50
C ALA A 70 -7.66 -16.18 12.91
N GLY A 71 -8.57 -15.25 13.16
CA GLY A 71 -8.68 -14.53 14.43
C GLY A 71 -7.48 -13.61 14.72
N LEU A 72 -6.87 -13.03 13.69
CA LEU A 72 -5.69 -12.19 13.78
C LEU A 72 -5.96 -10.77 13.28
N PRO A 73 -5.58 -9.72 14.01
CA PRO A 73 -5.56 -8.39 13.47
C PRO A 73 -4.39 -8.25 12.48
N LEU A 74 -4.55 -7.37 11.49
CA LEU A 74 -3.53 -7.08 10.49
C LEU A 74 -2.68 -5.88 10.87
N ALA A 75 -1.44 -5.93 10.41
CA ALA A 75 -0.53 -4.79 10.34
C ALA A 75 0.09 -4.71 8.95
N THR A 76 0.35 -3.50 8.47
CA THR A 76 1.19 -3.28 7.29
C THR A 76 2.06 -2.06 7.46
N THR A 77 3.34 -2.24 7.22
CA THR A 77 4.36 -1.20 7.31
C THR A 77 4.83 -0.75 5.95
N GLU A 78 4.61 -1.57 4.91
CA GLU A 78 4.94 -1.28 3.53
C GLU A 78 3.78 -1.64 2.60
N CYS A 79 3.27 -0.68 1.85
CA CYS A 79 2.06 -0.79 1.03
C CYS A 79 1.94 0.38 0.06
N TRP A 80 1.12 0.40 -0.76
CA TRP A 80 -0.09 0.02 -1.44
C TRP A 80 0.13 0.06 -2.96
N GLY A 81 0.92 1.08 -3.41
CA GLY A 81 1.14 1.37 -4.81
C GLY A 81 2.30 0.61 -5.43
N ILE A 82 3.47 1.26 -5.49
CA ILE A 82 4.68 0.76 -6.13
C ILE A 82 5.90 0.87 -5.21
N THR A 83 6.75 -0.15 -5.21
CA THR A 83 7.97 -0.16 -4.39
C THR A 83 9.19 0.44 -5.08
N ASP A 84 9.21 0.45 -6.41
CA ASP A 84 10.45 0.59 -7.17
C ASP A 84 10.73 2.01 -7.64
N TYR A 85 9.81 2.96 -7.38
CA TYR A 85 10.02 4.37 -7.75
C TYR A 85 11.14 5.04 -6.97
N LYS A 86 11.45 4.56 -5.78
CA LYS A 86 12.42 5.18 -4.89
C LYS A 86 12.09 6.67 -4.68
N ASP A 87 13.06 7.48 -4.37
CA ASP A 87 12.89 8.93 -4.28
C ASP A 87 13.31 9.62 -5.58
N PHE A 88 12.82 9.14 -6.71
CA PHE A 88 13.17 9.73 -8.01
C PHE A 88 12.19 10.87 -8.34
N PRO A 89 12.61 12.14 -8.26
CA PRO A 89 11.72 13.30 -8.34
C PRO A 89 11.08 13.51 -9.71
N MET A 90 11.63 12.91 -10.74
CA MET A 90 11.14 13.02 -12.12
C MET A 90 9.98 12.07 -12.42
N LEU A 91 9.72 11.10 -11.53
CA LEU A 91 8.62 10.17 -11.73
C LEU A 91 7.26 10.82 -11.36
N PRO A 92 6.18 10.48 -12.10
CA PRO A 92 4.85 10.95 -11.77
C PRO A 92 4.32 10.25 -10.52
N TRP A 93 4.16 10.97 -9.43
CA TRP A 93 3.72 10.43 -8.14
C TRP A 93 2.20 10.46 -7.93
N GLY A 94 1.43 11.16 -8.77
CA GLY A 94 -0.01 11.35 -8.60
C GLY A 94 -0.75 10.03 -8.47
N TRP A 95 -0.62 9.14 -9.44
CA TRP A 95 -1.28 7.84 -9.46
C TRP A 95 -0.85 6.92 -8.30
N VAL A 96 0.40 7.04 -7.83
CA VAL A 96 0.89 6.29 -6.66
C VAL A 96 0.19 6.76 -5.39
N LYS A 97 0.01 8.08 -5.23
CA LYS A 97 -0.73 8.67 -4.13
C LYS A 97 -2.20 8.24 -4.13
N ASP A 98 -2.82 8.19 -5.31
CA ASP A 98 -4.21 7.74 -5.46
C ASP A 98 -4.37 6.28 -5.06
N LEU A 99 -3.44 5.40 -5.46
CA LEU A 99 -3.43 4.01 -5.01
C LEU A 99 -3.19 3.87 -3.50
N CYS A 100 -2.29 4.67 -2.94
CA CYS A 100 -2.05 4.65 -1.50
C CYS A 100 -3.29 5.12 -0.73
N ALA A 101 -3.97 6.16 -1.21
CA ALA A 101 -5.22 6.63 -0.61
C ALA A 101 -6.31 5.55 -0.70
N LEU A 102 -6.50 4.95 -1.87
CA LEU A 102 -7.44 3.84 -2.07
C LEU A 102 -7.15 2.66 -1.15
N GLY A 103 -5.86 2.33 -0.99
CA GLY A 103 -5.43 1.25 -0.11
C GLY A 103 -5.78 1.50 1.35
N VAL A 104 -5.48 2.69 1.86
CA VAL A 104 -5.84 3.12 3.22
C VAL A 104 -7.35 3.10 3.40
N GLU A 105 -8.10 3.73 2.49
CA GLU A 105 -9.56 3.79 2.54
C GLU A 105 -10.18 2.39 2.59
N THR A 106 -9.73 1.49 1.71
CA THR A 106 -10.21 0.11 1.67
C THR A 106 -9.85 -0.65 2.95
N ALA A 107 -8.62 -0.54 3.42
CA ALA A 107 -8.17 -1.21 4.65
C ALA A 107 -8.97 -0.75 5.88
N CYS A 108 -9.19 0.57 6.02
CA CYS A 108 -10.02 1.13 7.09
C CYS A 108 -11.46 0.58 7.04
N GLN A 109 -12.05 0.50 5.85
CA GLN A 109 -13.41 -0.03 5.67
C GLN A 109 -13.56 -1.50 6.06
N THR A 110 -12.49 -2.30 5.98
CA THR A 110 -12.56 -3.71 6.40
C THR A 110 -12.62 -3.87 7.91
N GLY A 111 -12.12 -2.90 8.68
CA GLY A 111 -12.03 -2.96 10.14
C GLY A 111 -11.09 -4.05 10.66
N GLN A 112 -10.16 -4.58 9.85
CA GLN A 112 -9.27 -5.68 10.22
C GLN A 112 -7.82 -5.25 10.50
N TRP A 113 -7.47 -4.01 10.19
CA TRP A 113 -6.13 -3.46 10.45
C TRP A 113 -6.04 -2.78 11.81
N ALA A 114 -5.07 -3.22 12.63
CA ALA A 114 -4.71 -2.56 13.89
C ALA A 114 -3.58 -1.54 13.71
N LEU A 115 -2.78 -1.69 12.64
CA LEU A 115 -1.69 -0.78 12.31
C LEU A 115 -1.51 -0.74 10.80
N MET A 116 -1.43 0.45 10.23
CA MET A 116 -1.14 0.61 8.80
C MET A 116 -0.34 1.88 8.51
N ALA A 117 0.52 1.78 7.51
CA ALA A 117 1.19 2.93 6.90
C ALA A 117 0.31 3.57 5.84
N THR A 118 0.49 4.87 5.60
CA THR A 118 -0.14 5.57 4.48
C THR A 118 0.50 5.21 3.14
N SER A 119 1.78 4.82 3.20
CA SER A 119 2.58 4.39 2.05
C SER A 119 3.79 3.61 2.57
N ASN A 120 4.78 3.38 1.72
CA ASN A 120 6.04 2.78 2.16
C ASN A 120 6.73 3.65 3.23
N PHE A 121 7.10 3.04 4.34
CA PHE A 121 7.78 3.68 5.46
C PHE A 121 9.24 4.05 5.16
N ALA A 122 9.86 3.40 4.22
CA ALA A 122 11.27 3.58 3.92
C ALA A 122 11.50 4.93 3.21
N ALA A 123 11.55 6.01 3.98
CA ALA A 123 12.12 7.26 3.50
C ALA A 123 13.59 7.02 3.09
N PRO A 124 14.08 7.61 2.02
CA PRO A 124 13.51 8.68 1.20
C PRO A 124 12.71 8.21 -0.03
N GLN A 125 12.31 6.97 -0.13
CA GLN A 125 11.70 6.39 -1.34
C GLN A 125 10.47 7.16 -1.85
N PHE A 126 9.77 7.85 -0.97
CA PHE A 126 8.53 8.57 -1.28
C PHE A 126 8.58 10.03 -0.83
N CYS A 127 9.72 10.67 -0.96
CA CYS A 127 9.93 12.06 -0.57
C CYS A 127 8.88 13.02 -1.16
N GLY A 128 8.48 12.81 -2.41
CA GLY A 128 7.42 13.59 -3.06
C GLY A 128 6.08 13.49 -2.35
N MET A 129 5.76 12.34 -1.76
CA MET A 129 4.55 12.12 -0.97
C MET A 129 4.65 12.79 0.40
N TRP A 130 5.81 12.74 1.05
CA TRP A 130 6.04 13.37 2.35
C TRP A 130 5.86 14.90 2.34
N ARG A 131 5.99 15.54 1.18
CA ARG A 131 5.77 16.98 1.02
C ARG A 131 4.30 17.36 0.95
N ASP A 132 3.40 16.43 0.70
CA ASP A 132 1.97 16.67 0.68
C ASP A 132 1.36 16.46 2.07
N ILE A 133 1.50 17.49 2.90
CA ILE A 133 1.05 17.47 4.28
C ILE A 133 -0.46 17.22 4.37
N ALA A 134 -1.25 17.88 3.54
CA ALA A 134 -2.70 17.73 3.57
C ALA A 134 -3.15 16.31 3.23
N TRP A 135 -2.50 15.68 2.25
CA TRP A 135 -2.76 14.29 1.88
C TRP A 135 -2.44 13.34 3.05
N HIS A 136 -1.28 13.50 3.69
CA HIS A 136 -0.90 12.70 4.85
C HIS A 136 -1.84 12.90 6.04
N GLN A 137 -2.19 14.14 6.38
CA GLN A 137 -3.11 14.43 7.47
C GLN A 137 -4.47 13.78 7.24
N ARG A 138 -5.02 13.89 6.03
CA ARG A 138 -6.30 13.24 5.70
C ARG A 138 -6.26 11.73 5.92
N LEU A 139 -5.25 11.05 5.41
CA LEU A 139 -5.14 9.59 5.56
C LEU A 139 -4.84 9.17 7.00
N THR A 140 -3.98 9.90 7.70
CA THR A 140 -3.67 9.62 9.09
C THR A 140 -4.91 9.78 9.98
N THR A 141 -5.70 10.84 9.78
CA THR A 141 -6.99 11.02 10.46
C THR A 141 -7.91 9.84 10.21
N MET A 142 -8.05 9.41 8.96
CA MET A 142 -8.89 8.26 8.61
C MET A 142 -8.43 6.98 9.31
N ILE A 143 -7.11 6.75 9.39
CA ILE A 143 -6.55 5.60 10.11
C ILE A 143 -6.86 5.67 11.60
N HIS A 144 -6.71 6.85 12.21
CA HIS A 144 -7.00 7.04 13.63
C HIS A 144 -8.47 6.88 13.98
N GLU A 145 -9.37 7.23 13.06
CA GLU A 145 -10.82 7.11 13.25
C GLU A 145 -11.36 5.73 12.89
N ALA A 146 -10.56 4.89 12.24
CA ALA A 146 -10.98 3.55 11.85
C ALA A 146 -11.20 2.66 13.09
N PRO A 147 -12.23 1.80 13.08
CA PRO A 147 -12.46 0.88 14.19
C PRO A 147 -11.31 -0.12 14.29
N LEU A 148 -10.84 -0.35 15.51
CA LEU A 148 -9.88 -1.43 15.78
C LEU A 148 -10.57 -2.80 15.69
N PRO A 149 -9.89 -3.80 15.09
CA PRO A 149 -10.42 -5.16 15.12
C PRO A 149 -10.49 -5.68 16.58
N PRO A 150 -11.55 -6.37 16.97
CA PRO A 150 -11.71 -6.89 18.35
C PRO A 150 -10.54 -7.79 18.79
N GLU A 151 -9.87 -8.43 17.85
CA GLU A 151 -8.71 -9.27 18.09
C GLU A 151 -7.48 -8.45 18.55
N ALA A 152 -7.42 -7.17 18.23
CA ALA A 152 -6.30 -6.30 18.62
C ALA A 152 -6.15 -6.20 20.15
N GLU A 153 -7.25 -6.17 20.89
CA GLU A 153 -7.24 -6.13 22.35
C GLU A 153 -6.58 -7.36 22.98
N LYS A 154 -6.62 -8.49 22.27
CA LYS A 154 -6.04 -9.76 22.73
C LYS A 154 -4.54 -9.85 22.48
N THR A 155 -3.99 -8.96 21.68
CA THR A 155 -2.56 -8.94 21.36
C THR A 155 -1.74 -8.47 22.57
N ALA A 156 -0.45 -8.80 22.59
CA ALA A 156 0.48 -8.24 23.59
C ALA A 156 0.53 -6.71 23.50
N LEU A 157 0.53 -6.18 22.27
CA LEU A 157 0.50 -4.75 22.01
C LEU A 157 -0.79 -4.10 22.55
N GLY A 158 -1.96 -4.65 22.22
CA GLY A 158 -3.26 -4.14 22.68
C GLY A 158 -3.41 -4.15 24.19
N ARG A 159 -2.78 -5.10 24.90
CA ARG A 159 -2.77 -5.15 26.35
C ARG A 159 -1.87 -4.09 27.00
N THR A 160 -0.87 -3.62 26.28
CA THR A 160 0.11 -2.63 26.79
C THR A 160 -0.19 -1.20 26.34
N MET A 161 -0.83 -1.03 25.21
CA MET A 161 -1.27 0.27 24.72
C MET A 161 -2.69 0.54 25.25
N ARG A 162 -2.82 1.61 26.04
CA ARG A 162 -4.14 2.15 26.33
C ARG A 162 -4.53 3.00 25.14
N TRP A 163 -5.49 2.53 24.40
CA TRP A 163 -6.11 3.28 23.31
C TRP A 163 -7.07 4.30 23.93
N GLU A 164 -6.52 5.47 24.29
CA GLU A 164 -7.32 6.61 24.77
C GLU A 164 -7.81 7.44 23.60
#